data_acaf7cf49d00d2eeb1abee43868a44c6
#
_entry.id   acaf7cf49d00d2eeb1abee43868a44c6
#
_cell.length_a   1.000
_cell.length_b   1.000
_cell.length_c   1.000
_cell.angle_alpha   90.00
_cell.angle_beta   90.00
_cell.angle_gamma   90.00
#
_symmetry.space_group_name_H-M   'P 1'
#
loop_
_entity.id
_entity.type
_entity.pdbx_description
1 polymer ?
#
loop_
_entity_poly.entity_id
_entity_poly.type
_entity_poly.pdbx_seq_one_letter_code
_entity_poly.pdbx_strand_id
1 'polypeptide(L)'
;MGGEIPPLLWVNTSMDTEVEIKQTDKLDISKPKKYSVILYNDDSTPMEFVIELLINVFLHTEERAKDITLAVHNEGKGVAGVYYYEIAEQKVSESISISRGAGFSLTLDLEEL
;
A
#
# COMPACT_ATOMS: atom_id res chain seq x y z
N MET A 1 -4.64 0.83 48.31
CA MET A 1 -4.74 1.13 47.81
C MET A 1 -4.57 1.27 46.93
N GLY A 2 -4.41 1.02 46.83
CA GLY A 2 -4.28 1.20 45.88
C GLY A 2 -4.07 0.95 45.18
N GLY A 3 -4.06 0.80 45.08
CA GLY A 3 -3.92 0.74 44.19
C GLY A 3 -3.85 0.18 43.67
N GLU A 4 -3.97 0.01 43.57
CA GLU A 4 -3.92 -0.34 42.91
C GLU A 4 -4.06 -0.74 42.16
N ILE A 5 -4.13 -1.07 42.05
CA ILE A 5 -4.25 -1.26 41.11
C ILE A 5 -4.20 -1.50 40.31
N PRO A 6 -4.18 -1.69 40.14
CA PRO A 6 -4.07 -1.87 39.14
C PRO A 6 -3.97 -2.04 38.38
N PRO A 7 -3.75 -2.08 38.20
CA PRO A 7 -3.64 -2.21 37.25
C PRO A 7 -3.41 -2.57 36.62
N LEU A 8 -3.17 -2.78 36.47
CA LEU A 8 -2.86 -2.96 35.70
C LEU A 8 -2.96 -3.34 35.21
N LEU A 9 -3.19 -3.53 35.32
CA LEU A 9 -3.25 -3.61 34.61
C LEU A 9 -3.15 -3.66 34.09
N TRP A 10 -3.02 -3.88 34.12
CA TRP A 10 -2.81 -3.76 33.30
C TRP A 10 -2.46 -4.13 32.77
N VAL A 11 -2.48 -4.50 32.82
CA VAL A 11 -2.13 -4.77 32.31
C VAL A 11 -2.10 -5.30 31.91
N ASN A 12 -2.18 -5.60 32.03
CA ASN A 12 -2.12 -5.96 31.48
C ASN A 12 -2.15 -6.24 30.96
N THR A 13 -2.41 -6.49 30.92
CA THR A 13 -2.42 -6.69 30.33
C THR A 13 -1.96 -7.13 29.93
N SER A 14 -1.80 -7.34 30.00
CA SER A 14 -1.29 -7.70 29.50
C SER A 14 -0.88 -8.72 29.41
N MET A 15 -0.93 -9.38 29.70
CA MET A 15 -0.43 -10.46 29.77
C MET A 15 -1.20 -11.56 29.21
N ASP A 16 -2.31 -11.81 29.36
CA ASP A 16 -3.19 -12.68 28.65
C ASP A 16 -3.04 -12.50 27.19
N THR A 17 -2.65 -11.37 26.79
CA THR A 17 -2.41 -11.10 25.39
C THR A 17 -1.28 -11.93 24.83
N GLU A 18 -0.39 -12.38 25.66
CA GLU A 18 0.74 -13.15 25.18
C GLU A 18 0.31 -14.46 24.57
N VAL A 19 -0.71 -15.07 25.14
CA VAL A 19 -1.19 -16.34 24.63
C VAL A 19 -1.72 -16.17 23.22
N GLU A 20 -2.43 -15.12 22.99
CA GLU A 20 -2.99 -14.88 21.69
C GLU A 20 -1.92 -14.64 20.65
N ILE A 21 -0.86 -13.99 21.06
CA ILE A 21 0.23 -13.73 20.14
C ILE A 21 0.84 -15.01 19.63
N LYS A 22 0.94 -16.02 20.53
CA LYS A 22 1.50 -17.29 20.12
C LYS A 22 0.66 -17.96 19.06
N GLN A 23 -0.64 -17.86 19.19
CA GLN A 23 -1.51 -18.45 18.20
C GLN A 23 -1.36 -17.76 16.86
N THR A 24 -1.18 -16.47 16.94
CA THR A 24 -0.96 -15.70 15.72
C THR A 24 0.28 -16.17 14.98
N ASP A 25 1.30 -16.50 15.73
CA ASP A 25 2.52 -16.98 15.11
C ASP A 25 2.29 -18.26 14.33
N LYS A 26 1.47 -19.14 14.86
CA LYS A 26 1.19 -20.38 14.17
C LYS A 26 0.55 -20.14 12.83
N LEU A 27 -0.23 -19.08 12.73
CA LEU A 27 -0.90 -18.76 11.50
C LEU A 27 -0.08 -17.90 10.57
N ASP A 28 1.15 -17.63 10.95
CA ASP A 28 2.06 -16.82 10.13
C ASP A 28 1.55 -15.40 9.90
N ILE A 29 0.62 -14.97 10.72
CA ILE A 29 0.14 -13.60 10.60
C ILE A 29 1.21 -12.62 11.03
N SER A 30 2.16 -13.11 11.83
CA SER A 30 3.26 -12.26 12.26
C SER A 30 4.18 -11.87 11.12
N LYS A 31 4.03 -12.51 9.96
CA LYS A 31 4.84 -12.19 8.79
C LYS A 31 3.94 -11.75 7.66
N PRO A 32 3.45 -10.52 7.74
CA PRO A 32 2.55 -10.04 6.70
C PRO A 32 3.27 -9.99 5.36
N LYS A 33 2.53 -10.23 4.31
CA LYS A 33 3.08 -10.25 2.97
C LYS A 33 3.01 -8.87 2.35
N LYS A 34 3.98 -8.60 1.51
CA LYS A 34 4.01 -7.34 0.77
C LYS A 34 3.56 -7.57 -0.65
N TYR A 35 3.03 -6.51 -1.22
CA TYR A 35 2.49 -6.54 -2.57
C TYR A 35 3.06 -5.40 -3.38
N SER A 36 3.33 -5.66 -4.64
CA SER A 36 3.69 -4.63 -5.59
C SER A 36 2.42 -4.06 -6.19
N VAL A 37 2.36 -2.74 -6.29
CA VAL A 37 1.30 -2.09 -7.05
C VAL A 37 1.81 -1.95 -8.47
N ILE A 38 1.15 -2.62 -9.41
CA ILE A 38 1.56 -2.63 -10.80
C ILE A 38 0.72 -1.61 -11.55
N LEU A 39 1.40 -0.74 -12.24
CA LEU A 39 0.78 0.31 -13.04
C LEU A 39 0.94 -0.06 -14.51
N TYR A 40 -0.17 -0.11 -15.23
CA TYR A 40 -0.16 -0.48 -16.64
C TYR A 40 -0.24 0.74 -17.53
N ASN A 41 0.45 0.67 -18.65
CA ASN A 41 0.40 1.75 -19.62
C ASN A 41 -1.00 1.87 -20.20
N ASP A 42 -1.43 3.10 -20.41
CA ASP A 42 -2.72 3.38 -21.00
C ASP A 42 -2.54 4.55 -21.95
N ASP A 43 -2.76 4.27 -23.24
CA ASP A 43 -2.47 5.27 -24.28
C ASP A 43 -3.33 6.52 -24.16
N SER A 44 -4.50 6.40 -23.52
CA SER A 44 -5.39 7.55 -23.39
C SER A 44 -5.09 8.38 -22.15
N THR A 45 -4.16 7.94 -21.31
CA THR A 45 -3.81 8.67 -20.09
C THR A 45 -2.53 9.46 -20.32
N PRO A 46 -2.56 10.77 -20.13
CA PRO A 46 -1.35 11.58 -20.35
C PRO A 46 -0.26 11.25 -19.34
N MET A 47 0.98 11.32 -19.77
CA MET A 47 2.11 11.07 -18.88
C MET A 47 2.12 12.02 -17.70
N GLU A 48 1.74 13.29 -17.91
CA GLU A 48 1.71 14.26 -16.83
C GLU A 48 0.77 13.80 -15.72
N PHE A 49 -0.35 13.20 -16.09
CA PHE A 49 -1.29 12.70 -15.09
C PHE A 49 -0.68 11.59 -14.29
N VAL A 50 0.02 10.66 -14.94
CA VAL A 50 0.66 9.54 -14.26
C VAL A 50 1.73 10.05 -13.30
N ILE A 51 2.52 11.02 -13.74
CA ILE A 51 3.56 11.60 -12.88
C ILE A 51 2.93 12.21 -11.63
N GLU A 52 1.86 12.99 -11.80
CA GLU A 52 1.18 13.62 -10.68
C GLU A 52 0.61 12.57 -9.74
N LEU A 53 0.05 11.51 -10.28
CA LEU A 53 -0.51 10.44 -9.48
C LEU A 53 0.58 9.79 -8.62
N LEU A 54 1.73 9.52 -9.22
CA LEU A 54 2.83 8.90 -8.49
C LEU A 54 3.37 9.81 -7.40
N ILE A 55 3.33 11.10 -7.61
CA ILE A 55 3.77 12.04 -6.59
C ILE A 55 2.74 12.13 -5.46
N ASN A 56 1.47 12.26 -5.81
CA ASN A 56 0.45 12.57 -4.82
C ASN A 56 -0.06 11.35 -4.07
N VAL A 57 -0.17 10.21 -4.72
CA VAL A 57 -0.70 9.01 -4.08
C VAL A 57 0.42 8.13 -3.55
N PHE A 58 1.47 7.94 -4.36
CA PHE A 58 2.56 7.05 -4.00
C PHE A 58 3.74 7.78 -3.36
N LEU A 59 3.64 9.10 -3.27
CA LEU A 59 4.59 9.96 -2.55
C LEU A 59 6.01 9.88 -3.08
N HIS A 60 6.15 9.66 -4.38
CA HIS A 60 7.46 9.68 -5.02
C HIS A 60 7.92 11.12 -5.25
N THR A 61 9.22 11.30 -5.37
CA THR A 61 9.75 12.57 -5.84
C THR A 61 9.39 12.73 -7.31
N GLU A 62 9.47 13.95 -7.77
CA GLU A 62 9.18 14.23 -9.19
C GLU A 62 10.09 13.41 -10.09
N GLU A 63 11.36 13.36 -9.76
CA GLU A 63 12.33 12.63 -10.57
C GLU A 63 11.98 11.15 -10.63
N ARG A 64 11.68 10.55 -9.47
CA ARG A 64 11.33 9.14 -9.43
C ARG A 64 10.03 8.88 -10.17
N ALA A 65 9.06 9.78 -10.04
CA ALA A 65 7.79 9.63 -10.71
C ALA A 65 7.98 9.64 -12.24
N LYS A 66 8.87 10.49 -12.72
CA LYS A 66 9.16 10.53 -14.15
C LYS A 66 9.82 9.24 -14.63
N ASP A 67 10.75 8.71 -13.82
CA ASP A 67 11.42 7.47 -14.17
C ASP A 67 10.43 6.32 -14.28
N ILE A 68 9.54 6.22 -13.31
CA ILE A 68 8.55 5.16 -13.31
C ILE A 68 7.60 5.31 -14.51
N THR A 69 7.17 6.54 -14.78
CA THR A 69 6.27 6.80 -15.88
C THR A 69 6.90 6.39 -17.21
N LEU A 70 8.18 6.71 -17.39
CA LEU A 70 8.86 6.33 -18.63
C LEU A 70 8.98 4.81 -18.73
N ALA A 71 9.28 4.14 -17.63
CA ALA A 71 9.38 2.68 -17.65
C ALA A 71 8.04 2.06 -18.03
N VAL A 72 6.95 2.58 -17.46
CA VAL A 72 5.63 2.07 -17.80
C VAL A 72 5.32 2.29 -19.27
N HIS A 73 5.65 3.47 -19.78
CA HIS A 73 5.39 3.79 -21.18
C HIS A 73 6.19 2.89 -22.12
N ASN A 74 7.44 2.64 -21.80
CA ASN A 74 8.32 1.88 -22.68
C ASN A 74 8.12 0.39 -22.57
N GLU A 75 7.78 -0.13 -21.39
CA GLU A 75 7.71 -1.56 -21.16
C GLU A 75 6.29 -2.08 -20.97
N GLY A 76 5.32 -1.20 -20.95
CA GLY A 76 3.92 -1.59 -20.84
C GLY A 76 3.41 -1.65 -19.42
N LYS A 77 4.28 -1.79 -18.44
CA LYS A 77 3.88 -1.79 -17.04
C LYS A 77 5.11 -1.52 -16.17
N GLY A 78 4.86 -1.15 -14.93
CA GLY A 78 5.92 -0.90 -13.98
C GLY A 78 5.39 -0.93 -12.57
N VAL A 79 6.30 -0.95 -11.60
CA VAL A 79 5.94 -0.99 -10.19
C VAL A 79 5.83 0.43 -9.67
N ALA A 80 4.65 0.79 -9.16
CA ALA A 80 4.43 2.10 -8.57
C ALA A 80 4.93 2.16 -7.14
N GLY A 81 4.88 1.04 -6.42
CA GLY A 81 5.36 0.98 -5.06
C GLY A 81 5.11 -0.39 -4.47
N VAL A 82 5.68 -0.64 -3.28
CA VAL A 82 5.54 -1.91 -2.58
C VAL A 82 5.05 -1.63 -1.18
N TYR A 83 3.98 -2.30 -0.77
CA TYR A 83 3.31 -2.05 0.50
C TYR A 83 2.72 -3.33 1.05
N TYR A 84 2.39 -3.33 2.33
CA TYR A 84 1.57 -4.40 2.88
C TYR A 84 0.19 -4.34 2.24
N TYR A 85 -0.51 -5.46 2.27
CA TYR A 85 -1.71 -5.66 1.48
C TYR A 85 -2.74 -4.53 1.60
N GLU A 86 -3.09 -4.16 2.83
CA GLU A 86 -4.15 -3.16 3.02
C GLU A 86 -3.76 -1.81 2.46
N ILE A 87 -2.51 -1.45 2.63
CA ILE A 87 -2.03 -0.17 2.09
C ILE A 87 -1.98 -0.23 0.58
N ALA A 88 -1.48 -1.35 0.04
CA ALA A 88 -1.40 -1.51 -1.41
C ALA A 88 -2.79 -1.44 -2.04
N GLU A 89 -3.76 -2.10 -1.43
CA GLU A 89 -5.12 -2.10 -1.92
C GLU A 89 -5.70 -0.68 -1.90
N GLN A 90 -5.43 0.05 -0.85
CA GLN A 90 -5.91 1.42 -0.74
C GLN A 90 -5.29 2.31 -1.82
N LYS A 91 -4.00 2.12 -2.08
CA LYS A 91 -3.33 2.90 -3.13
C LYS A 91 -3.95 2.62 -4.49
N VAL A 92 -4.22 1.36 -4.79
CA VAL A 92 -4.84 0.98 -6.05
C VAL A 92 -6.23 1.62 -6.16
N SER A 93 -7.04 1.48 -5.11
CA SER A 93 -8.40 2.01 -5.13
C SER A 93 -8.40 3.51 -5.31
N GLU A 94 -7.54 4.20 -4.60
CA GLU A 94 -7.44 5.64 -4.67
C GLU A 94 -7.00 6.09 -6.06
N SER A 95 -6.02 5.39 -6.62
CA SER A 95 -5.50 5.74 -7.94
C SER A 95 -6.56 5.55 -9.02
N ILE A 96 -7.31 4.47 -8.94
CA ILE A 96 -8.36 4.21 -9.91
C ILE A 96 -9.46 5.26 -9.79
N SER A 97 -9.83 5.60 -8.57
CA SER A 97 -10.87 6.61 -8.35
C SER A 97 -10.47 7.95 -8.94
N ILE A 98 -9.23 8.37 -8.69
CA ILE A 98 -8.73 9.64 -9.21
C ILE A 98 -8.68 9.59 -10.73
N SER A 99 -8.22 8.47 -11.29
CA SER A 99 -8.10 8.33 -12.74
C SER A 99 -9.46 8.40 -13.41
N ARG A 100 -10.43 7.66 -12.90
CA ARG A 100 -11.78 7.67 -13.47
C ARG A 100 -12.43 9.04 -13.33
N GLY A 101 -12.19 9.72 -12.20
CA GLY A 101 -12.71 11.06 -12.00
C GLY A 101 -12.15 12.06 -13.00
N ALA A 102 -10.96 11.80 -13.50
CA ALA A 102 -10.34 12.65 -14.52
C ALA A 102 -10.69 12.21 -15.93
N GLY A 103 -11.44 11.13 -16.09
CA GLY A 103 -11.86 10.66 -17.39
C GLY A 103 -10.88 9.73 -18.06
N PHE A 104 -9.96 9.14 -17.29
CA PHE A 104 -8.95 8.26 -17.86
C PHE A 104 -9.19 6.81 -17.49
N SER A 105 -8.65 5.90 -18.28
CA SER A 105 -8.86 4.45 -18.10
C SER A 105 -7.66 3.74 -17.53
N LEU A 106 -6.82 4.46 -16.81
CA LEU A 106 -5.62 3.89 -16.21
C LEU A 106 -5.96 2.69 -15.34
N THR A 107 -5.14 1.64 -15.43
CA THR A 107 -5.37 0.40 -14.66
C THR A 107 -4.19 0.11 -13.76
N LEU A 108 -4.51 -0.39 -12.57
CA LEU A 108 -3.50 -0.82 -11.60
C LEU A 108 -3.94 -2.15 -11.04
N ASP A 109 -2.97 -2.92 -10.55
CA ASP A 109 -3.25 -4.24 -9.98
C ASP A 109 -2.26 -4.51 -8.87
N LEU A 110 -2.51 -5.56 -8.11
CA LEU A 110 -1.63 -6.00 -7.04
C LEU A 110 -0.95 -7.29 -7.43
N GLU A 111 0.29 -7.42 -7.04
CA GLU A 111 1.05 -8.64 -7.28
C GLU A 111 1.80 -9.00 -6.02
N GLU A 112 1.59 -10.19 -5.50
CA GLU A 112 2.25 -10.63 -4.27
C GLU A 112 3.73 -10.83 -4.54
N LEU A 113 4.55 -10.36 -3.60
CA LEU A 113 5.99 -10.52 -3.70
C LEU A 113 6.45 -11.92 -3.31
#